data_9381b9a2a191663074fa9451f81ef4a2
#
_entry.id   9381b9a2a191663074fa9451f81ef4a2
#
_cell.length_a   1.000
_cell.length_b   1.000
_cell.length_c   1.000
_cell.angle_alpha   90.00
_cell.angle_beta   90.00
_cell.angle_gamma   90.00
#
_symmetry.space_group_name_H-M   'P 1'
#
loop_
_entity.id
_entity.type
_entity.pdbx_description
1 polymer ?
#
loop_
_entity_poly.entity_id
_entity_poly.type
_entity_poly.pdbx_seq_one_letter_code
_entity_poly.pdbx_strand_id
1 'polypeptide(L)'
;MIQIRLENIERIEQLFENTPQEAKVILWRAINRAATAVKTRTSVTIRRHYIVKAEDVKKRIKIRKATANSLSAQIRASGPVTPIMKFDVRPTSPKSDQVTARVLRQGSRKKINNGFIARSGNGHVNVFTRVGRSRLPIQGRYGPSIAQMMAKDVLIEDIIDRGQTVLNNRLEHEIDRLLRG
;
A
#
# COMPACT_ATOMS: atom_id res chain seq x y z
N MET A 1 -6.53 1.39 6.93
CA MET A 1 -7.52 0.63 6.11
C MET A 1 -8.22 1.63 5.21
N ILE A 2 -8.32 1.37 3.93
CA ILE A 2 -9.12 2.18 2.99
C ILE A 2 -10.35 1.36 2.65
N GLN A 3 -11.53 1.94 2.84
CA GLN A 3 -12.81 1.34 2.48
C GLN A 3 -13.44 2.14 1.36
N ILE A 4 -13.81 1.46 0.27
CA ILE A 4 -14.52 2.05 -0.85
C ILE A 4 -15.98 1.64 -0.70
N ARG A 5 -16.88 2.63 -0.56
CA ARG A 5 -18.32 2.44 -0.57
C ARG A 5 -18.90 3.26 -1.72
N LEU A 6 -20.00 2.79 -2.28
CA LEU A 6 -20.85 3.59 -3.16
C LEU A 6 -21.72 4.51 -2.30
N GLU A 7 -21.67 5.79 -2.61
CA GLU A 7 -22.67 6.76 -2.16
C GLU A 7 -23.76 6.85 -3.24
N ASN A 8 -25.00 7.09 -2.84
CA ASN A 8 -26.17 7.18 -3.75
C ASN A 8 -26.55 5.85 -4.45
N ILE A 9 -26.46 4.74 -3.74
CA ILE A 9 -26.94 3.43 -4.24
C ILE A 9 -28.43 3.52 -4.64
N GLU A 10 -29.24 4.26 -3.90
CA GLU A 10 -30.68 4.45 -4.14
C GLU A 10 -30.99 4.98 -5.54
N ARG A 11 -30.20 5.94 -6.04
CA ARG A 11 -30.36 6.48 -7.39
C ARG A 11 -30.07 5.44 -8.48
N ILE A 12 -29.15 4.53 -8.20
CA ILE A 12 -28.79 3.45 -9.12
C ILE A 12 -29.82 2.33 -9.04
N GLU A 13 -30.33 2.03 -7.85
CA GLU A 13 -31.41 1.07 -7.66
C GLU A 13 -32.71 1.53 -8.36
N GLN A 14 -33.06 2.82 -8.33
CA GLN A 14 -34.18 3.39 -9.08
C GLN A 14 -34.05 3.24 -10.61
N LEU A 15 -32.83 3.40 -11.15
CA LEU A 15 -32.54 3.19 -12.57
C LEU A 15 -32.72 1.72 -13.01
N PHE A 16 -32.68 0.81 -12.04
CA PHE A 16 -32.77 -0.64 -12.27
C PHE A 16 -33.96 -1.31 -11.58
N GLU A 17 -35.05 -0.57 -11.37
CA GLU A 17 -36.27 -1.10 -10.71
C GLU A 17 -36.77 -2.43 -11.31
N ASN A 18 -36.57 -2.63 -12.61
CA ASN A 18 -36.99 -3.83 -13.34
C ASN A 18 -35.91 -4.93 -13.44
N THR A 19 -34.64 -4.65 -13.06
CA THR A 19 -33.52 -5.61 -13.19
C THR A 19 -32.54 -5.55 -12.01
N PRO A 20 -33.02 -5.81 -10.78
CA PRO A 20 -32.20 -5.61 -9.57
C PRO A 20 -30.96 -6.53 -9.51
N GLN A 21 -30.98 -7.68 -10.14
CA GLN A 21 -29.84 -8.61 -10.17
C GLN A 21 -28.73 -8.12 -11.10
N GLU A 22 -29.07 -7.59 -12.27
CA GLU A 22 -28.10 -7.03 -13.22
C GLU A 22 -27.44 -5.78 -12.65
N ALA A 23 -28.20 -4.91 -11.97
CA ALA A 23 -27.69 -3.77 -11.26
C ALA A 23 -26.62 -4.18 -10.23
N LYS A 24 -26.89 -5.17 -9.39
CA LYS A 24 -25.94 -5.68 -8.41
C LYS A 24 -24.64 -6.19 -9.06
N VAL A 25 -24.76 -6.89 -10.20
CA VAL A 25 -23.60 -7.41 -10.95
C VAL A 25 -22.73 -6.26 -11.45
N ILE A 26 -23.32 -5.22 -11.98
CA ILE A 26 -22.61 -4.04 -12.47
C ILE A 26 -21.90 -3.31 -11.32
N LEU A 27 -22.62 -3.07 -10.23
CA LEU A 27 -22.12 -2.38 -9.06
C LEU A 27 -20.90 -3.07 -8.45
N TRP A 28 -20.97 -4.36 -8.14
CA TRP A 28 -19.83 -5.04 -7.52
C TRP A 28 -18.64 -5.18 -8.48
N ARG A 29 -18.87 -5.27 -9.80
CA ARG A 29 -17.80 -5.23 -10.81
C ARG A 29 -17.09 -3.88 -10.84
N ALA A 30 -17.83 -2.77 -10.84
CA ALA A 30 -17.30 -1.43 -10.80
C ALA A 30 -16.47 -1.18 -9.52
N ILE A 31 -16.99 -1.56 -8.35
CA ILE A 31 -16.31 -1.48 -7.07
C ILE A 31 -15.00 -2.28 -7.10
N ASN A 32 -15.03 -3.50 -7.61
CA ASN A 32 -13.83 -4.34 -7.67
C ASN A 32 -12.77 -3.80 -8.64
N ARG A 33 -13.21 -3.16 -9.72
CA ARG A 33 -12.29 -2.47 -10.64
C ARG A 33 -11.64 -1.25 -9.97
N ALA A 34 -12.42 -0.45 -9.26
CA ALA A 34 -11.92 0.67 -8.47
C ALA A 34 -10.93 0.20 -7.39
N ALA A 35 -11.26 -0.85 -6.65
CA ALA A 35 -10.38 -1.43 -5.63
C ALA A 35 -9.03 -1.89 -6.22
N THR A 36 -9.03 -2.46 -7.42
CA THR A 36 -7.80 -2.85 -8.12
C THR A 36 -6.97 -1.63 -8.53
N ALA A 37 -7.63 -0.58 -9.03
CA ALA A 37 -6.97 0.68 -9.37
C ALA A 37 -6.36 1.36 -8.13
N VAL A 38 -7.09 1.38 -7.01
CA VAL A 38 -6.60 1.88 -5.72
C VAL A 38 -5.38 1.10 -5.24
N LYS A 39 -5.38 -0.22 -5.30
CA LYS A 39 -4.19 -1.04 -4.95
C LYS A 39 -2.98 -0.65 -5.80
N THR A 40 -3.18 -0.47 -7.09
CA THR A 40 -2.11 -0.06 -8.02
C THR A 40 -1.62 1.35 -7.69
N ARG A 41 -2.54 2.31 -7.51
CA ARG A 41 -2.19 3.68 -7.14
C ARG A 41 -1.44 3.73 -5.82
N THR A 42 -1.90 3.02 -4.79
CA THR A 42 -1.22 2.91 -3.49
C THR A 42 0.25 2.49 -3.66
N SER A 43 0.50 1.47 -4.49
CA SER A 43 1.88 1.03 -4.76
C SER A 43 2.72 2.10 -5.45
N VAL A 44 2.14 2.85 -6.38
CA VAL A 44 2.83 3.94 -7.10
C VAL A 44 3.11 5.10 -6.14
N THR A 45 2.10 5.54 -5.40
CA THR A 45 2.19 6.69 -4.48
C THR A 45 3.18 6.42 -3.35
N ILE A 46 3.16 5.24 -2.72
CA ILE A 46 4.17 4.86 -1.72
C ILE A 46 5.57 4.94 -2.31
N ARG A 47 5.81 4.41 -3.51
CA ARG A 47 7.13 4.42 -4.15
C ARG A 47 7.58 5.79 -4.66
N ARG A 48 6.67 6.73 -4.83
CA ARG A 48 7.03 8.13 -5.11
C ARG A 48 7.65 8.82 -3.89
N HIS A 49 7.23 8.43 -2.68
CA HIS A 49 7.69 9.03 -1.43
C HIS A 49 8.79 8.22 -0.74
N TYR A 50 8.71 6.89 -0.82
CA TYR A 50 9.63 5.96 -0.15
C TYR A 50 10.48 5.20 -1.14
N ILE A 51 11.68 4.85 -0.71
CA ILE A 51 12.61 4.01 -1.48
C ILE A 51 12.33 2.54 -1.13
N VAL A 52 11.32 1.96 -1.76
CA VAL A 52 10.92 0.56 -1.58
C VAL A 52 10.65 -0.12 -2.92
N LYS A 53 10.82 -1.44 -2.98
CA LYS A 53 10.52 -2.22 -4.17
C LYS A 53 9.01 -2.39 -4.35
N ALA A 54 8.53 -2.35 -5.60
CA ALA A 54 7.11 -2.53 -5.92
C ALA A 54 6.55 -3.86 -5.41
N GLU A 55 7.34 -4.91 -5.50
CA GLU A 55 6.98 -6.26 -5.05
C GLU A 55 6.70 -6.31 -3.53
N ASP A 56 7.59 -5.70 -2.72
CA ASP A 56 7.44 -5.63 -1.27
C ASP A 56 6.15 -4.88 -0.88
N VAL A 57 5.80 -3.81 -1.60
CA VAL A 57 4.55 -3.07 -1.39
C VAL A 57 3.34 -3.92 -1.77
N LYS A 58 3.33 -4.48 -2.99
CA LYS A 58 2.19 -5.25 -3.52
C LYS A 58 1.86 -6.49 -2.68
N LYS A 59 2.88 -7.20 -2.16
CA LYS A 59 2.71 -8.37 -1.29
C LYS A 59 1.97 -8.05 0.01
N ARG A 60 2.08 -6.82 0.51
CA ARG A 60 1.50 -6.39 1.79
C ARG A 60 0.11 -5.76 1.66
N ILE A 61 -0.35 -5.46 0.44
CA ILE A 61 -1.67 -4.89 0.20
C ILE A 61 -2.61 -6.00 -0.29
N LYS A 62 -3.64 -6.28 0.50
CA LYS A 62 -4.69 -7.24 0.18
C LYS A 62 -6.00 -6.52 -0.11
N ILE A 63 -6.78 -7.05 -1.04
CA ILE A 63 -8.14 -6.59 -1.37
C ILE A 63 -9.10 -7.68 -0.91
N ARG A 64 -10.09 -7.32 -0.10
CA ARG A 64 -11.33 -8.07 0.07
C ARG A 64 -12.31 -7.52 -0.95
N LYS A 65 -12.66 -8.34 -1.92
CA LYS A 65 -13.52 -7.95 -3.04
C LYS A 65 -14.98 -7.80 -2.61
N ALA A 66 -15.70 -6.91 -3.29
CA ALA A 66 -17.15 -6.83 -3.24
C ALA A 66 -17.78 -8.06 -3.90
N THR A 67 -18.97 -8.42 -3.45
CA THR A 67 -19.79 -9.48 -4.00
C THR A 67 -21.21 -8.95 -4.25
N ALA A 68 -22.06 -9.71 -4.93
CA ALA A 68 -23.46 -9.35 -5.14
C ALA A 68 -24.22 -9.10 -3.81
N ASN A 69 -23.84 -9.80 -2.74
CA ASN A 69 -24.47 -9.67 -1.42
C ASN A 69 -23.78 -8.61 -0.53
N SER A 70 -22.63 -8.08 -0.94
CA SER A 70 -21.89 -7.05 -0.21
C SER A 70 -21.21 -6.10 -1.17
N LEU A 71 -21.87 -4.98 -1.45
CA LEU A 71 -21.43 -3.94 -2.37
C LEU A 71 -20.33 -3.05 -1.75
N SER A 72 -19.35 -3.66 -1.09
CA SER A 72 -18.20 -2.96 -0.53
C SER A 72 -16.90 -3.74 -0.75
N ALA A 73 -15.83 -3.04 -1.10
CA ALA A 73 -14.49 -3.61 -1.16
C ALA A 73 -13.59 -2.96 -0.11
N GLN A 74 -12.72 -3.75 0.49
CA GLN A 74 -11.77 -3.28 1.50
C GLN A 74 -10.35 -3.48 1.02
N ILE A 75 -9.52 -2.46 1.18
CA ILE A 75 -8.10 -2.51 0.88
C ILE A 75 -7.34 -2.36 2.20
N ARG A 76 -6.58 -3.37 2.55
CA ARG A 76 -5.82 -3.43 3.79
C ARG A 76 -4.34 -3.64 3.50
N ALA A 77 -3.50 -2.81 4.09
CA ALA A 77 -2.08 -3.08 4.18
C ALA A 77 -1.75 -3.65 5.56
N SER A 78 -0.95 -4.69 5.61
CA SER A 78 -0.52 -5.33 6.85
C SER A 78 0.92 -5.84 6.72
N GLY A 79 1.58 -6.06 7.84
CA GLY A 79 2.89 -6.65 7.90
C GLY A 79 3.81 -5.98 8.91
N PRO A 80 4.95 -6.61 9.23
CA PRO A 80 5.93 -6.09 10.15
C PRO A 80 6.60 -4.82 9.60
N VAL A 81 7.34 -4.16 10.44
CA VAL A 81 8.28 -3.08 10.06
C VAL A 81 9.27 -3.59 9.02
N THR A 82 9.66 -2.71 8.12
CA THR A 82 10.52 -3.09 6.99
C THR A 82 12.00 -3.01 7.41
N PRO A 83 12.80 -4.09 7.25
CA PRO A 83 14.24 -4.03 7.51
C PRO A 83 14.88 -2.85 6.78
N ILE A 84 15.77 -2.12 7.46
CA ILE A 84 16.34 -0.89 6.88
C ILE A 84 17.15 -1.18 5.61
N MET A 85 17.71 -2.37 5.45
CA MET A 85 18.40 -2.83 4.24
C MET A 85 17.50 -2.90 2.98
N LYS A 86 16.18 -2.87 3.14
CA LYS A 86 15.25 -2.79 2.00
C LYS A 86 15.09 -1.39 1.43
N PHE A 87 15.66 -0.40 2.08
CA PHE A 87 15.75 0.98 1.63
C PHE A 87 17.14 1.26 1.04
N ASP A 88 17.46 2.52 0.81
CA ASP A 88 18.75 2.93 0.28
C ASP A 88 19.79 3.04 1.42
N VAL A 89 20.49 1.94 1.70
CA VAL A 89 21.56 1.84 2.70
C VAL A 89 22.91 1.85 2.02
N ARG A 90 23.86 2.56 2.60
CA ARG A 90 25.29 2.52 2.18
C ARG A 90 26.19 2.39 3.39
N PRO A 91 27.23 1.58 3.29
CA PRO A 91 27.54 0.64 2.23
C PRO A 91 26.53 -0.50 2.16
N THR A 92 26.59 -1.33 1.12
CA THR A 92 25.72 -2.51 0.96
C THR A 92 26.35 -3.79 1.53
N SER A 93 27.60 -3.73 1.95
CA SER A 93 28.37 -4.87 2.47
C SER A 93 28.91 -4.62 3.88
N PRO A 94 29.27 -5.67 4.65
CA PRO A 94 29.71 -5.57 6.05
C PRO A 94 31.04 -4.81 6.32
N LYS A 95 31.71 -4.31 5.30
CA LYS A 95 33.11 -3.84 5.39
C LYS A 95 33.31 -2.37 5.78
N SER A 96 32.31 -1.64 6.28
CA SER A 96 32.47 -0.22 6.56
C SER A 96 31.99 0.15 7.95
N ASP A 97 32.71 1.06 8.58
CA ASP A 97 32.44 1.58 9.93
C ASP A 97 31.32 2.63 9.99
N GLN A 98 30.87 3.13 8.84
CA GLN A 98 29.83 4.14 8.78
C GLN A 98 28.67 3.70 7.90
N VAL A 99 27.56 3.37 8.54
CA VAL A 99 26.31 3.04 7.84
C VAL A 99 25.44 4.28 7.75
N THR A 100 24.97 4.57 6.53
CA THR A 100 23.99 5.62 6.26
C THR A 100 22.76 5.03 5.59
N ALA A 101 21.59 5.59 5.85
CA ALA A 101 20.34 5.14 5.25
C ALA A 101 19.49 6.32 4.77
N ARG A 102 18.74 6.08 3.69
CA ARG A 102 17.74 6.98 3.19
C ARG A 102 16.46 6.19 2.94
N VAL A 103 15.39 6.56 3.63
CA VAL A 103 14.08 5.92 3.58
C VAL A 103 13.15 6.66 2.63
N LEU A 104 13.15 7.98 2.70
CA LEU A 104 12.37 8.86 1.82
C LEU A 104 13.16 9.17 0.55
N ARG A 105 12.46 9.34 -0.58
CA ARG A 105 13.09 9.77 -1.83
C ARG A 105 13.58 11.21 -1.76
N GLN A 106 12.82 12.07 -1.09
CA GLN A 106 13.23 13.44 -0.78
C GLN A 106 13.98 13.46 0.54
N GLY A 107 15.07 14.21 0.60
CA GLY A 107 15.91 14.35 1.78
C GLY A 107 17.28 13.65 1.70
N SER A 108 18.11 13.97 2.65
CA SER A 108 19.48 13.48 2.74
C SER A 108 19.56 12.09 3.40
N ARG A 109 20.67 11.41 3.17
CA ARG A 109 21.04 10.21 3.93
C ARG A 109 21.33 10.58 5.37
N LYS A 110 20.83 9.78 6.29
CA LYS A 110 21.11 9.93 7.72
C LYS A 110 22.08 8.85 8.17
N LYS A 111 23.08 9.24 8.96
CA LYS A 111 24.01 8.31 9.60
C LYS A 111 23.25 7.50 10.66
N ILE A 112 23.51 6.20 10.70
CA ILE A 112 23.04 5.33 11.77
C ILE A 112 24.22 5.20 12.75
N ASN A 113 24.14 5.91 13.86
CA ASN A 113 25.20 5.91 14.87
C ASN A 113 25.45 4.49 15.40
N ASN A 114 26.72 4.09 15.43
CA ASN A 114 27.13 2.74 15.83
C ASN A 114 26.45 1.62 15.02
N GLY A 115 25.96 1.94 13.81
CA GLY A 115 25.36 0.99 12.92
C GLY A 115 26.41 0.15 12.20
N PHE A 116 26.16 -1.15 12.11
CA PHE A 116 26.96 -2.09 11.32
C PHE A 116 26.05 -3.08 10.60
N ILE A 117 26.54 -3.57 9.46
CA ILE A 117 25.81 -4.56 8.68
C ILE A 117 26.26 -5.95 9.11
N ALA A 118 25.31 -6.80 9.45
CA ALA A 118 25.57 -8.19 9.81
C ALA A 118 24.48 -9.11 9.27
N ARG A 119 24.81 -10.39 9.22
CA ARG A 119 23.89 -11.49 8.96
C ARG A 119 23.45 -12.05 10.30
N SER A 120 22.15 -12.09 10.55
CA SER A 120 21.57 -12.75 11.73
C SER A 120 21.61 -14.27 11.58
N GLY A 121 21.39 -15.00 12.69
CA GLY A 121 21.43 -16.46 12.71
C GLY A 121 20.43 -17.13 11.76
N ASN A 122 19.33 -16.45 11.40
CA ASN A 122 18.35 -16.90 10.41
C ASN A 122 18.72 -16.50 8.95
N GLY A 123 19.93 -16.04 8.70
CA GLY A 123 20.44 -15.71 7.37
C GLY A 123 20.08 -14.31 6.85
N HIS A 124 19.25 -13.53 7.54
CA HIS A 124 18.89 -12.19 7.09
C HIS A 124 20.00 -11.18 7.33
N VAL A 125 20.32 -10.42 6.28
CA VAL A 125 21.25 -9.29 6.36
C VAL A 125 20.47 -8.03 6.73
N ASN A 126 20.91 -7.34 7.78
CA ASN A 126 20.31 -6.06 8.18
C ASN A 126 21.37 -5.16 8.83
N VAL A 127 21.01 -3.90 9.06
CA VAL A 127 21.79 -3.00 9.89
C VAL A 127 21.41 -3.23 11.35
N PHE A 128 22.42 -3.40 12.18
CA PHE A 128 22.27 -3.57 13.62
C PHE A 128 23.02 -2.47 14.36
N THR A 129 22.62 -2.24 15.61
CA THR A 129 23.36 -1.42 16.58
C THR A 129 23.49 -2.21 17.88
N ARG A 130 24.53 -1.92 18.64
CA ARG A 130 24.67 -2.50 20.00
C ARG A 130 23.80 -1.72 20.97
N VAL A 131 23.20 -2.42 21.91
CA VAL A 131 22.37 -1.80 22.97
C VAL A 131 23.26 -1.12 24.03
N GLY A 132 24.46 -1.65 24.24
CA GLY A 132 25.45 -1.12 25.18
C GLY A 132 26.87 -1.17 24.59
N ARG A 133 27.89 -1.15 25.46
CA ARG A 133 29.30 -1.29 25.08
C ARG A 133 29.68 -2.73 24.73
N SER A 134 28.97 -3.71 25.26
CA SER A 134 29.25 -5.12 25.04
C SER A 134 28.91 -5.54 23.59
N ARG A 135 29.53 -6.67 23.16
CA ARG A 135 29.28 -7.26 21.84
C ARG A 135 27.82 -7.61 21.62
N LEU A 136 27.13 -8.08 22.61
CA LEU A 136 25.72 -8.44 22.66
C LEU A 136 25.03 -7.75 23.84
N PRO A 137 23.71 -7.51 23.80
CA PRO A 137 22.81 -7.78 22.68
C PRO A 137 22.90 -6.74 21.56
N ILE A 138 22.50 -7.18 20.35
CA ILE A 138 22.38 -6.29 19.17
C ILE A 138 20.90 -6.08 18.81
N GLN A 139 20.57 -4.93 18.30
CA GLN A 139 19.22 -4.56 17.88
C GLN A 139 19.21 -4.25 16.38
N GLY A 140 18.29 -4.90 15.62
CA GLY A 140 18.08 -4.61 14.21
C GLY A 140 17.43 -3.24 13.99
N ARG A 141 17.81 -2.57 12.91
CA ARG A 141 17.24 -1.29 12.51
C ARG A 141 16.21 -1.48 11.41
N TYR A 142 15.09 -0.78 11.55
CA TYR A 142 13.93 -0.90 10.68
C TYR A 142 13.42 0.47 10.27
N GLY A 143 12.84 0.54 9.11
CA GLY A 143 12.01 1.65 8.66
C GLY A 143 10.53 1.35 8.84
N PRO A 144 9.65 2.25 8.36
CA PRO A 144 8.21 2.08 8.50
C PRO A 144 7.70 0.82 7.79
N SER A 145 6.63 0.23 8.32
CA SER A 145 5.89 -0.83 7.63
C SER A 145 5.10 -0.25 6.45
N ILE A 146 4.71 -1.10 5.49
CA ILE A 146 3.86 -0.66 4.36
C ILE A 146 2.51 -0.11 4.86
N ALA A 147 1.98 -0.65 5.96
CA ALA A 147 0.77 -0.13 6.58
C ALA A 147 0.95 1.31 7.11
N GLN A 148 2.08 1.59 7.77
CA GLN A 148 2.42 2.94 8.23
C GLN A 148 2.66 3.91 7.08
N MET A 149 3.32 3.45 6.00
CA MET A 149 3.52 4.27 4.81
C MET A 149 2.17 4.64 4.16
N MET A 150 1.24 3.68 4.03
CA MET A 150 -0.09 3.89 3.47
C MET A 150 -0.96 4.81 4.34
N ALA A 151 -0.76 4.82 5.65
CA ALA A 151 -1.55 5.58 6.61
C ALA A 151 -1.16 7.06 6.71
N LYS A 152 -0.19 7.55 5.93
CA LYS A 152 0.15 8.98 5.91
C LYS A 152 -0.91 9.78 5.15
N ASP A 153 -1.42 10.85 5.77
CA ASP A 153 -2.52 11.67 5.25
C ASP A 153 -2.28 12.16 3.83
N VAL A 154 -1.12 12.71 3.54
CA VAL A 154 -0.72 13.18 2.19
C VAL A 154 -0.81 12.09 1.10
N LEU A 155 -0.70 10.79 1.48
CA LEU A 155 -0.80 9.69 0.53
C LEU A 155 -2.24 9.19 0.40
N ILE A 156 -3.03 9.29 1.45
CA ILE A 156 -4.41 8.78 1.49
C ILE A 156 -5.29 9.56 0.52
N GLU A 157 -5.20 10.89 0.50
CA GLU A 157 -6.00 11.75 -0.38
C GLU A 157 -5.83 11.39 -1.87
N ASP A 158 -4.59 11.30 -2.35
CA ASP A 158 -4.27 10.90 -3.73
C ASP A 158 -4.80 9.49 -4.09
N ILE A 159 -4.82 8.59 -3.11
CA ILE A 159 -5.30 7.22 -3.29
C ILE A 159 -6.83 7.18 -3.35
N ILE A 160 -7.52 7.92 -2.49
CA ILE A 160 -8.99 8.00 -2.44
C ILE A 160 -9.52 8.66 -3.69
N ASP A 161 -8.99 9.82 -4.08
CA ASP A 161 -9.38 10.56 -5.28
C ASP A 161 -9.32 9.67 -6.54
N ARG A 162 -8.22 8.93 -6.69
CA ARG A 162 -8.10 7.96 -7.79
C ARG A 162 -9.16 6.85 -7.72
N GLY A 163 -9.50 6.40 -6.52
CA GLY A 163 -10.52 5.39 -6.30
C GLY A 163 -11.90 5.86 -6.77
N GLN A 164 -12.28 7.05 -6.37
CA GLN A 164 -13.56 7.69 -6.74
C GLN A 164 -13.63 7.95 -8.25
N THR A 165 -12.59 8.53 -8.84
CA THR A 165 -12.51 8.75 -10.30
C THR A 165 -12.74 7.47 -11.09
N VAL A 166 -12.05 6.39 -10.73
CA VAL A 166 -12.21 5.10 -11.45
C VAL A 166 -13.58 4.49 -11.21
N LEU A 167 -14.14 4.64 -10.01
CA LEU A 167 -15.48 4.13 -9.70
C LEU A 167 -16.54 4.86 -10.53
N ASN A 168 -16.53 6.18 -10.53
CA ASN A 168 -17.49 6.99 -11.28
C ASN A 168 -17.44 6.69 -12.78
N ASN A 169 -16.25 6.73 -13.38
CA ASN A 169 -16.08 6.45 -14.81
C ASN A 169 -16.56 5.04 -15.18
N ARG A 170 -16.43 4.07 -14.29
CA ARG A 170 -16.90 2.71 -14.53
C ARG A 170 -18.41 2.58 -14.39
N LEU A 171 -19.00 3.26 -13.45
CA LEU A 171 -20.47 3.30 -13.30
C LEU A 171 -21.10 3.96 -14.52
N GLU A 172 -20.61 5.11 -14.94
CA GLU A 172 -21.11 5.78 -16.16
C GLU A 172 -21.03 4.86 -17.39
N HIS A 173 -19.88 4.23 -17.61
CA HIS A 173 -19.71 3.31 -18.72
C HIS A 173 -20.66 2.12 -18.69
N GLU A 174 -20.90 1.53 -17.54
CA GLU A 174 -21.80 0.38 -17.41
C GLU A 174 -23.29 0.81 -17.57
N ILE A 175 -23.64 1.99 -17.07
CA ILE A 175 -24.98 2.58 -17.28
C ILE A 175 -25.20 2.87 -18.77
N ASP A 176 -24.26 3.52 -19.43
CA ASP A 176 -24.34 3.80 -20.87
C ASP A 176 -24.50 2.54 -21.71
N ARG A 177 -23.82 1.46 -21.33
CA ARG A 177 -23.91 0.18 -22.01
C ARG A 177 -25.31 -0.44 -21.91
N LEU A 178 -25.94 -0.27 -20.77
CA LEU A 178 -27.30 -0.78 -20.54
C LEU A 178 -28.37 0.04 -21.27
N LEU A 179 -28.14 1.36 -21.37
CA LEU A 179 -29.08 2.25 -22.07
C LEU A 179 -28.99 2.10 -23.58
N ARG A 180 -27.91 1.55 -24.12
CA ARG A 180 -27.69 1.36 -25.57
C ARG A 180 -27.99 -0.08 -26.06
N GLY A 181 -28.07 -1.02 -25.15
CA GLY A 181 -28.27 -2.44 -25.48
C GLY A 181 -29.61 -2.95 -25.31
#